data_03a59b7869e0b938492b292f7d18ef31
#
_entry.id   03a59b7869e0b938492b292f7d18ef31
#
_cell.length_a   1.000
_cell.length_b   1.000
_cell.length_c   1.000
_cell.angle_alpha   90.00
_cell.angle_beta   90.00
_cell.angle_gamma   90.00
#
_symmetry.space_group_name_H-M   'P 1'
#
loop_
_entity.id
_entity.type
_entity.pdbx_description
1 polymer ?
#
loop_
_entity_poly.entity_id
_entity_poly.type
_entity_poly.pdbx_seq_one_letter_code
_entity_poly.pdbx_strand_id
1 'polypeptide(L)'
;MATIQKRKWKTKTTFRALVRRKGFKDLHKSFNTRADAQVWARDIERNLDRGISTDYSEALKYMLKDILKRYIKEEKGKHKKGWREEVYRANKLMQDPLCDLNLLQLSTKDLSEYKDRRLEEVSPTTFNKDLSFLKVVVDIAMLDWGINIPFNPCRNVKRLRQPRPRNRRLVDHEQQQLIEACALSDNKYLKSMVQFSIETAIRQGELLKLTHKQINWDDRVMTLT
;
A
#
# COMPACT_ATOMS: atom_id res chain seq x y z
N MET A 1 -1.19 9.40 37.70
CA MET A 1 -1.81 8.39 38.62
C MET A 1 -3.13 7.91 38.05
N ALA A 2 -3.32 6.60 38.07
CA ALA A 2 -4.55 5.98 37.61
C ALA A 2 -5.67 6.10 38.65
N THR A 3 -6.88 6.38 38.20
CA THR A 3 -8.08 6.40 39.06
C THR A 3 -9.06 5.34 38.56
N ILE A 4 -9.59 4.50 39.47
CA ILE A 4 -10.58 3.48 39.11
C ILE A 4 -11.90 3.84 39.77
N GLN A 5 -12.92 4.08 38.93
CA GLN A 5 -14.26 4.45 39.36
C GLN A 5 -15.23 3.27 39.14
N LYS A 6 -15.97 2.91 40.17
CA LYS A 6 -17.07 1.93 40.08
C LYS A 6 -18.31 2.64 39.55
N ARG A 7 -18.87 2.15 38.44
CA ARG A 7 -20.14 2.63 37.86
C ARG A 7 -21.18 1.55 37.96
N LYS A 8 -22.27 1.85 38.66
CA LYS A 8 -23.44 0.95 38.77
C LYS A 8 -24.48 1.39 37.76
N TRP A 9 -24.94 0.48 36.93
CA TRP A 9 -26.09 0.62 36.04
C TRP A 9 -27.19 -0.28 36.55
N LYS A 10 -28.45 -0.11 36.09
CA LYS A 10 -29.59 -0.92 36.55
C LYS A 10 -29.35 -2.43 36.46
N THR A 11 -28.61 -2.90 35.44
CA THR A 11 -28.37 -4.32 35.15
C THR A 11 -26.92 -4.76 35.27
N LYS A 12 -25.93 -3.84 35.39
CA LYS A 12 -24.51 -4.18 35.33
C LYS A 12 -23.65 -3.22 36.15
N THR A 13 -22.62 -3.77 36.79
CA THR A 13 -21.56 -2.97 37.43
C THR A 13 -20.33 -3.00 36.55
N THR A 14 -19.73 -1.83 36.26
CA THR A 14 -18.50 -1.70 35.50
C THR A 14 -17.49 -0.89 36.28
N PHE A 15 -16.22 -1.11 35.99
CA PHE A 15 -15.10 -0.39 36.58
C PHE A 15 -14.39 0.42 35.50
N ARG A 16 -14.45 1.75 35.59
CA ARG A 16 -13.75 2.64 34.63
C ARG A 16 -12.39 3.00 35.19
N ALA A 17 -11.34 2.56 34.51
CA ALA A 17 -9.97 3.05 34.75
C ALA A 17 -9.74 4.34 33.95
N LEU A 18 -9.11 5.31 34.60
CA LEU A 18 -8.72 6.58 34.02
C LEU A 18 -7.24 6.84 34.37
N VAL A 19 -6.39 6.97 33.37
CA VAL A 19 -4.97 7.27 33.54
C VAL A 19 -4.72 8.67 32.98
N ARG A 20 -4.20 9.56 33.84
CA ARG A 20 -3.84 10.94 33.51
C ARG A 20 -2.37 11.17 33.78
N ARG A 21 -1.68 11.79 32.81
CA ARG A 21 -0.28 12.19 32.97
C ARG A 21 -0.02 13.50 32.23
N LYS A 22 0.71 14.41 32.85
CA LYS A 22 1.10 15.69 32.25
C LYS A 22 1.88 15.44 30.93
N GLY A 23 1.44 16.07 29.85
CA GLY A 23 2.03 15.92 28.51
C GLY A 23 1.47 14.77 27.68
N PHE A 24 0.55 13.97 28.21
CA PHE A 24 -0.13 12.90 27.46
C PHE A 24 -1.66 13.08 27.48
N LYS A 25 -2.33 12.56 26.44
CA LYS A 25 -3.79 12.53 26.38
C LYS A 25 -4.35 11.60 27.47
N ASP A 26 -5.46 12.01 28.10
CA ASP A 26 -6.15 11.18 29.07
C ASP A 26 -6.64 9.88 28.46
N LEU A 27 -6.23 8.75 29.02
CA LEU A 27 -6.65 7.42 28.58
C LEU A 27 -7.67 6.84 29.55
N HIS A 28 -8.77 6.29 29.04
CA HIS A 28 -9.76 5.63 29.89
C HIS A 28 -10.37 4.39 29.21
N LYS A 29 -10.65 3.38 30.00
CA LYS A 29 -11.29 2.13 29.56
C LYS A 29 -12.17 1.57 30.67
N SER A 30 -13.32 0.91 30.29
CA SER A 30 -14.24 0.29 31.23
C SER A 30 -14.09 -1.23 31.20
N PHE A 31 -14.16 -1.87 32.36
CA PHE A 31 -13.96 -3.29 32.58
C PHE A 31 -15.11 -3.87 33.40
N ASN A 32 -15.28 -5.19 33.32
CA ASN A 32 -16.30 -5.91 34.12
C ASN A 32 -15.80 -6.16 35.55
N THR A 33 -14.47 -6.27 35.74
CA THR A 33 -13.86 -6.47 37.07
C THR A 33 -12.94 -5.34 37.46
N ARG A 34 -12.77 -5.14 38.76
CA ARG A 34 -11.82 -4.15 39.30
C ARG A 34 -10.37 -4.60 39.06
N ALA A 35 -10.12 -5.90 39.09
CA ALA A 35 -8.79 -6.46 38.87
C ALA A 35 -8.28 -6.15 37.44
N ASP A 36 -9.10 -6.40 36.41
CA ASP A 36 -8.74 -6.09 35.02
C ASP A 36 -8.49 -4.59 34.82
N ALA A 37 -9.30 -3.74 35.47
CA ALA A 37 -9.10 -2.29 35.42
C ALA A 37 -7.76 -1.89 36.04
N GLN A 38 -7.32 -2.56 37.14
CA GLN A 38 -6.02 -2.30 37.77
C GLN A 38 -4.86 -2.78 36.93
N VAL A 39 -4.93 -3.97 36.36
CA VAL A 39 -3.89 -4.51 35.47
C VAL A 39 -3.69 -3.57 34.28
N TRP A 40 -4.76 -3.23 33.59
CA TRP A 40 -4.71 -2.31 32.46
C TRP A 40 -4.11 -0.94 32.84
N ALA A 41 -4.52 -0.38 33.97
CA ALA A 41 -4.03 0.91 34.41
C ALA A 41 -2.52 0.90 34.68
N ARG A 42 -2.00 -0.15 35.33
CA ARG A 42 -0.55 -0.33 35.58
C ARG A 42 0.25 -0.48 34.30
N ASP A 43 -0.28 -1.23 33.32
CA ASP A 43 0.40 -1.42 32.04
C ASP A 43 0.48 -0.11 31.25
N ILE A 44 -0.61 0.68 31.27
CA ILE A 44 -0.62 2.02 30.65
C ILE A 44 0.37 2.95 31.36
N GLU A 45 0.38 3.01 32.70
CA GLU A 45 1.34 3.84 33.44
C GLU A 45 2.79 3.46 33.11
N ARG A 46 3.09 2.16 33.09
CA ARG A 46 4.43 1.65 32.73
C ARG A 46 4.85 2.05 31.32
N ASN A 47 3.92 1.99 30.37
CA ASN A 47 4.18 2.37 28.99
C ASN A 47 4.38 3.89 28.83
N LEU A 48 3.56 4.70 29.53
CA LEU A 48 3.73 6.15 29.58
C LEU A 48 5.05 6.56 30.24
N ASP A 49 5.51 5.80 31.25
CA ASP A 49 6.83 6.01 31.88
C ASP A 49 7.99 5.76 30.91
N ARG A 50 7.79 4.88 29.95
CA ARG A 50 8.74 4.58 28.86
C ARG A 50 8.59 5.51 27.67
N GLY A 51 7.68 6.49 27.71
CA GLY A 51 7.38 7.39 26.59
C GLY A 51 6.60 6.73 25.43
N ILE A 52 6.04 5.54 25.64
CA ILE A 52 5.30 4.79 24.63
C ILE A 52 3.81 5.14 24.75
N SER A 53 3.24 5.80 23.73
CA SER A 53 1.80 5.96 23.64
C SER A 53 1.15 4.63 23.26
N THR A 54 0.20 4.13 24.06
CA THR A 54 -0.51 2.85 23.84
C THR A 54 -1.99 3.05 23.52
N ASP A 55 -2.38 4.23 23.05
CA ASP A 55 -3.76 4.46 22.60
C ASP A 55 -3.99 3.85 21.22
N TYR A 56 -4.56 2.65 21.20
CA TYR A 56 -4.95 1.94 19.97
C TYR A 56 -6.41 2.16 19.60
N SER A 57 -7.12 3.12 20.20
CA SER A 57 -8.55 3.33 19.98
C SER A 57 -8.90 3.63 18.51
N GLU A 58 -8.05 4.36 17.82
CA GLU A 58 -8.22 4.63 16.40
C GLU A 58 -7.96 3.40 15.53
N ALA A 59 -6.91 2.61 15.84
CA ALA A 59 -6.62 1.38 15.13
C ALA A 59 -7.74 0.33 15.24
N LEU A 60 -8.47 0.30 16.36
CA LEU A 60 -9.67 -0.53 16.54
C LEU A 60 -10.87 -0.02 15.74
N LYS A 61 -10.98 1.30 15.53
CA LYS A 61 -12.09 1.94 14.84
C LYS A 61 -12.00 1.84 13.33
N TYR A 62 -10.79 2.03 12.76
CA TYR A 62 -10.58 2.02 11.32
C TYR A 62 -10.34 0.62 10.79
N MET A 63 -11.11 0.24 9.78
CA MET A 63 -10.88 -0.96 8.98
C MET A 63 -9.83 -0.69 7.89
N LEU A 64 -9.20 -1.73 7.38
CA LEU A 64 -8.25 -1.59 6.28
C LEU A 64 -8.86 -0.89 5.06
N LYS A 65 -10.13 -1.17 4.74
CA LYS A 65 -10.85 -0.46 3.67
C LYS A 65 -11.00 1.04 3.90
N ASP A 66 -11.09 1.49 5.15
CA ASP A 66 -11.26 2.91 5.45
C ASP A 66 -9.98 3.69 5.17
N ILE A 67 -8.82 3.12 5.52
CA ILE A 67 -7.53 3.72 5.20
C ILE A 67 -7.24 3.70 3.70
N LEU A 68 -7.65 2.66 2.97
CA LEU A 68 -7.53 2.62 1.51
C LEU A 68 -8.38 3.73 0.85
N LYS A 69 -9.63 3.90 1.29
CA LYS A 69 -10.50 4.99 0.81
C LYS A 69 -9.92 6.37 1.13
N ARG A 70 -9.41 6.55 2.36
CA ARG A 70 -8.77 7.79 2.78
C ARG A 70 -7.53 8.08 1.92
N TYR A 71 -6.69 7.07 1.68
CA TYR A 71 -5.53 7.19 0.81
C TYR A 71 -5.91 7.66 -0.59
N ILE A 72 -6.91 7.03 -1.23
CA ILE A 72 -7.38 7.45 -2.55
C ILE A 72 -7.86 8.91 -2.54
N LYS A 73 -8.56 9.33 -1.49
CA LYS A 73 -9.11 10.70 -1.39
C LYS A 73 -8.01 11.75 -1.21
N GLU A 74 -7.04 11.51 -0.32
CA GLU A 74 -6.00 12.48 0.03
C GLU A 74 -4.89 12.58 -1.02
N GLU A 75 -4.53 11.46 -1.66
CA GLU A 75 -3.46 11.41 -2.67
C GLU A 75 -3.94 11.79 -4.09
N LYS A 76 -5.25 11.93 -4.30
CA LYS A 76 -5.85 12.23 -5.63
C LYS A 76 -5.29 13.48 -6.32
N GLY A 77 -4.74 14.42 -5.58
CA GLY A 77 -4.18 15.67 -6.13
C GLY A 77 -2.66 15.69 -6.31
N LYS A 78 -1.94 14.64 -5.93
CA LYS A 78 -0.47 14.66 -5.87
C LYS A 78 0.25 14.26 -7.18
N HIS A 79 -0.45 14.24 -8.32
CA HIS A 79 0.09 14.02 -9.68
C HIS A 79 1.13 12.88 -9.83
N LYS A 80 0.98 11.78 -9.09
CA LYS A 80 1.87 10.61 -9.23
C LYS A 80 1.65 9.94 -10.60
N LYS A 81 2.72 9.65 -11.32
CA LYS A 81 2.64 8.95 -12.63
C LYS A 81 1.90 7.60 -12.57
N GLY A 82 1.97 6.87 -11.45
CA GLY A 82 1.31 5.56 -11.23
C GLY A 82 -0.03 5.63 -10.49
N TRP A 83 -0.68 6.79 -10.43
CA TRP A 83 -1.90 6.97 -9.63
C TRP A 83 -3.06 6.06 -10.03
N ARG A 84 -3.29 5.90 -11.33
CA ARG A 84 -4.37 5.04 -11.85
C ARG A 84 -4.20 3.59 -11.41
N GLU A 85 -2.99 3.08 -11.44
CA GLU A 85 -2.62 1.74 -11.00
C GLU A 85 -2.78 1.56 -9.48
N GLU A 86 -2.46 2.58 -8.70
CA GLU A 86 -2.66 2.58 -7.24
C GLU A 86 -4.16 2.54 -6.90
N VAL A 87 -4.98 3.35 -7.57
CA VAL A 87 -6.45 3.33 -7.40
C VAL A 87 -7.04 1.98 -7.80
N TYR A 88 -6.59 1.41 -8.93
CA TYR A 88 -7.02 0.08 -9.36
C TYR A 88 -6.69 -0.99 -8.31
N ARG A 89 -5.44 -0.98 -7.78
CA ARG A 89 -5.03 -1.91 -6.70
C ARG A 89 -5.85 -1.73 -5.44
N ALA A 90 -6.06 -0.50 -5.00
CA ALA A 90 -6.87 -0.22 -3.83
C ALA A 90 -8.31 -0.74 -4.00
N ASN A 91 -8.94 -0.50 -5.15
CA ASN A 91 -10.28 -0.98 -5.45
C ASN A 91 -10.35 -2.52 -5.51
N LYS A 92 -9.32 -3.17 -6.07
CA LYS A 92 -9.26 -4.63 -6.10
C LYS A 92 -9.06 -5.22 -4.69
N LEU A 93 -8.19 -4.62 -3.88
CA LEU A 93 -7.98 -5.00 -2.47
C LEU A 93 -9.24 -4.87 -1.63
N MET A 94 -10.01 -3.79 -1.81
CA MET A 94 -11.26 -3.56 -1.07
C MET A 94 -12.35 -4.61 -1.31
N GLN A 95 -12.19 -5.47 -2.33
CA GLN A 95 -13.06 -6.60 -2.59
C GLN A 95 -12.70 -7.86 -1.78
N ASP A 96 -11.51 -7.91 -1.17
CA ASP A 96 -11.05 -9.05 -0.38
C ASP A 96 -11.47 -8.90 1.08
N PRO A 97 -11.87 -10.01 1.77
CA PRO A 97 -12.25 -10.02 3.19
C PRO A 97 -11.18 -9.45 4.13
N LEU A 98 -9.91 -9.44 3.71
CA LEU A 98 -8.81 -8.80 4.44
C LEU A 98 -9.15 -7.34 4.82
N CYS A 99 -9.89 -6.65 3.96
CA CYS A 99 -10.21 -5.23 4.13
C CYS A 99 -11.33 -4.97 5.15
N ASP A 100 -12.01 -6.01 5.63
CA ASP A 100 -13.01 -5.92 6.70
C ASP A 100 -12.39 -6.07 8.10
N LEU A 101 -11.10 -6.35 8.20
CA LEU A 101 -10.37 -6.36 9.46
C LEU A 101 -10.02 -4.93 9.88
N ASN A 102 -10.08 -4.66 11.20
CA ASN A 102 -9.53 -3.41 11.72
C ASN A 102 -7.99 -3.49 11.79
N LEU A 103 -7.36 -2.32 11.85
CA LEU A 103 -5.90 -2.22 11.76
C LEU A 103 -5.15 -2.90 12.92
N LEU A 104 -5.78 -3.07 14.08
CA LEU A 104 -5.18 -3.76 15.21
C LEU A 104 -5.29 -5.28 15.09
N GLN A 105 -6.34 -5.79 14.44
CA GLN A 105 -6.53 -7.22 14.17
C GLN A 105 -5.70 -7.71 13.00
N LEU A 106 -5.34 -6.80 12.07
CA LEU A 106 -4.58 -7.14 10.87
C LEU A 106 -3.23 -7.79 11.24
N SER A 107 -3.07 -9.06 10.92
CA SER A 107 -1.89 -9.86 11.25
C SER A 107 -1.15 -10.35 9.99
N THR A 108 0.08 -10.82 10.20
CA THR A 108 0.86 -11.48 9.13
C THR A 108 0.17 -12.76 8.61
N LYS A 109 -0.64 -13.43 9.45
CA LYS A 109 -1.42 -14.62 9.06
C LYS A 109 -2.49 -14.24 8.04
N ASP A 110 -3.28 -13.19 8.31
CA ASP A 110 -4.33 -12.71 7.40
C ASP A 110 -3.75 -12.29 6.03
N LEU A 111 -2.58 -11.65 6.05
CA LEU A 111 -1.85 -11.32 4.83
C LEU A 111 -1.32 -12.54 4.08
N SER A 112 -0.99 -13.63 4.78
CA SER A 112 -0.59 -14.89 4.13
C SER A 112 -1.80 -15.58 3.50
N GLU A 113 -2.95 -15.58 4.15
CA GLU A 113 -4.20 -16.09 3.59
C GLU A 113 -4.64 -15.27 2.35
N TYR A 114 -4.52 -13.94 2.42
CA TYR A 114 -4.72 -13.06 1.26
C TYR A 114 -3.76 -13.40 0.13
N LYS A 115 -2.47 -13.62 0.42
CA LYS A 115 -1.47 -14.03 -0.57
C LYS A 115 -1.92 -15.29 -1.32
N ASP A 116 -2.37 -16.30 -0.59
CA ASP A 116 -2.75 -17.59 -1.17
C ASP A 116 -3.95 -17.43 -2.11
N ARG A 117 -5.02 -16.74 -1.68
CA ARG A 117 -6.16 -16.39 -2.55
C ARG A 117 -5.74 -15.56 -3.77
N ARG A 118 -4.89 -14.56 -3.57
CA ARG A 118 -4.49 -13.64 -4.64
C ARG A 118 -3.63 -14.30 -5.71
N LEU A 119 -2.83 -15.30 -5.34
CA LEU A 119 -1.99 -16.04 -6.29
C LEU A 119 -2.77 -16.97 -7.22
N GLU A 120 -4.03 -17.29 -6.91
CA GLU A 120 -4.92 -17.99 -7.85
C GLU A 120 -5.30 -17.09 -9.06
N GLU A 121 -5.30 -15.75 -8.86
CA GLU A 121 -5.69 -14.79 -9.90
C GLU A 121 -4.49 -14.12 -10.61
N VAL A 122 -3.36 -13.95 -9.91
CA VAL A 122 -2.25 -13.11 -10.39
C VAL A 122 -0.87 -13.75 -10.20
N SER A 123 0.09 -13.24 -10.98
CA SER A 123 1.48 -13.65 -10.86
C SER A 123 2.14 -13.18 -9.54
N PRO A 124 3.22 -13.87 -9.09
CA PRO A 124 4.01 -13.44 -7.93
C PRO A 124 4.51 -11.99 -8.01
N THR A 125 4.81 -11.52 -9.22
CA THR A 125 5.24 -10.13 -9.46
C THR A 125 4.12 -9.14 -9.13
N THR A 126 2.88 -9.45 -9.52
CA THR A 126 1.71 -8.60 -9.24
C THR A 126 1.40 -8.60 -7.75
N PHE A 127 1.39 -9.76 -7.09
CA PHE A 127 1.23 -9.84 -5.64
C PHE A 127 2.29 -9.02 -4.88
N ASN A 128 3.56 -9.10 -5.28
CA ASN A 128 4.62 -8.30 -4.65
C ASN A 128 4.38 -6.78 -4.78
N LYS A 129 3.75 -6.33 -5.87
CA LYS A 129 3.33 -4.93 -6.06
C LYS A 129 2.17 -4.58 -5.14
N ASP A 130 1.17 -5.48 -5.01
CA ASP A 130 0.02 -5.30 -4.10
C ASP A 130 0.49 -5.22 -2.64
N LEU A 131 1.40 -6.11 -2.23
CA LEU A 131 2.02 -6.10 -0.90
C LEU A 131 2.81 -4.81 -0.63
N SER A 132 3.57 -4.33 -1.63
CA SER A 132 4.33 -3.08 -1.50
C SER A 132 3.41 -1.88 -1.36
N PHE A 133 2.30 -1.86 -2.09
CA PHE A 133 1.28 -0.83 -1.99
C PHE A 133 0.62 -0.83 -0.60
N LEU A 134 0.16 -2.00 -0.10
CA LEU A 134 -0.40 -2.13 1.24
C LEU A 134 0.57 -1.65 2.32
N LYS A 135 1.85 -2.04 2.20
CA LYS A 135 2.88 -1.59 3.14
C LYS A 135 2.95 -0.07 3.21
N VAL A 136 2.95 0.62 2.06
CA VAL A 136 3.01 2.08 1.98
C VAL A 136 1.77 2.71 2.60
N VAL A 137 0.57 2.21 2.30
CA VAL A 137 -0.68 2.75 2.84
C VAL A 137 -0.75 2.60 4.37
N VAL A 138 -0.33 1.45 4.90
CA VAL A 138 -0.28 1.23 6.36
C VAL A 138 0.80 2.11 7.01
N ASP A 139 1.97 2.28 6.38
CA ASP A 139 3.02 3.19 6.88
C ASP A 139 2.52 4.65 6.91
N ILE A 140 1.79 5.12 5.90
CA ILE A 140 1.16 6.45 5.88
C ILE A 140 0.12 6.57 7.02
N ALA A 141 -0.70 5.54 7.23
CA ALA A 141 -1.66 5.54 8.33
C ALA A 141 -0.99 5.69 9.70
N MET A 142 0.17 5.04 9.88
CA MET A 142 0.95 5.12 11.11
C MET A 142 1.67 6.46 11.29
N LEU A 143 2.36 6.92 10.24
CA LEU A 143 3.30 8.03 10.32
C LEU A 143 2.63 9.38 10.06
N ASP A 144 1.79 9.48 9.02
CA ASP A 144 1.21 10.75 8.59
C ASP A 144 -0.13 11.01 9.27
N TRP A 145 -0.94 9.96 9.47
CA TRP A 145 -2.25 10.11 10.12
C TRP A 145 -2.22 9.84 11.62
N GLY A 146 -1.07 9.41 12.16
CA GLY A 146 -0.89 9.19 13.59
C GLY A 146 -1.71 8.04 14.17
N ILE A 147 -2.20 7.11 13.33
CA ILE A 147 -2.92 5.93 13.80
C ILE A 147 -1.94 4.99 14.47
N ASN A 148 -2.05 4.85 15.79
CA ASN A 148 -1.12 4.04 16.56
C ASN A 148 -1.41 2.54 16.35
N ILE A 149 -0.47 1.86 15.67
CA ILE A 149 -0.47 0.41 15.44
C ILE A 149 0.88 -0.12 15.97
N PRO A 150 0.94 -1.27 16.65
CA PRO A 150 2.19 -1.78 17.24
C PRO A 150 3.32 -1.94 16.22
N PHE A 151 2.99 -2.41 15.04
CA PHE A 151 3.90 -2.57 13.89
C PHE A 151 3.10 -2.73 12.59
N ASN A 152 3.73 -2.47 11.45
CA ASN A 152 3.13 -2.73 10.15
C ASN A 152 3.27 -4.23 9.79
N PRO A 153 2.19 -5.02 9.79
CA PRO A 153 2.26 -6.46 9.55
C PRO A 153 2.72 -6.81 8.13
N CYS A 154 2.54 -5.90 7.16
CA CYS A 154 2.99 -6.09 5.77
C CYS A 154 4.51 -6.20 5.65
N ARG A 155 5.28 -5.69 6.64
CA ARG A 155 6.75 -5.76 6.64
C ARG A 155 7.26 -7.17 6.89
N ASN A 156 6.49 -7.99 7.60
CA ASN A 156 6.86 -9.35 7.97
C ASN A 156 6.49 -10.40 6.91
N VAL A 157 5.72 -10.00 5.87
CA VAL A 157 5.38 -10.90 4.77
C VAL A 157 6.55 -10.98 3.79
N LYS A 158 7.06 -12.19 3.58
CA LYS A 158 8.15 -12.44 2.64
C LYS A 158 7.70 -12.22 1.20
N ARG A 159 8.48 -11.44 0.45
CA ARG A 159 8.27 -11.29 -0.99
C ARG A 159 8.49 -12.61 -1.72
N LEU A 160 7.69 -12.85 -2.74
CA LEU A 160 7.81 -14.01 -3.60
C LEU A 160 8.92 -13.80 -4.62
N ARG A 161 9.57 -14.91 -4.99
CA ARG A 161 10.59 -14.90 -6.05
C ARG A 161 9.95 -14.47 -7.37
N GLN A 162 10.55 -13.49 -8.02
CA GLN A 162 10.10 -13.07 -9.34
C GLN A 162 10.62 -14.03 -10.43
N PRO A 163 9.86 -14.21 -11.52
CA PRO A 163 10.35 -14.97 -12.67
C PRO A 163 11.59 -14.26 -13.25
N ARG A 164 12.40 -15.02 -13.95
CA ARG A 164 13.55 -14.46 -14.67
C ARG A 164 13.06 -13.42 -15.68
N PRO A 165 13.82 -12.33 -15.90
CA PRO A 165 13.50 -11.38 -16.95
C PRO A 165 13.46 -12.07 -18.30
N ARG A 166 12.64 -11.56 -19.21
CA ARG A 166 12.66 -12.00 -20.60
C ARG A 166 13.97 -11.56 -21.22
N ASN A 167 14.67 -12.50 -21.87
CA ASN A 167 15.90 -12.26 -22.60
C ASN A 167 15.78 -12.63 -24.08
N ARG A 168 14.57 -12.98 -24.54
CA ARG A 168 14.30 -13.30 -25.93
C ARG A 168 14.44 -12.01 -26.76
N ARG A 169 15.25 -12.08 -27.81
CA ARG A 169 15.42 -11.04 -28.84
C ARG A 169 14.78 -11.51 -30.13
N LEU A 170 14.42 -10.58 -31.00
CA LEU A 170 14.03 -10.88 -32.35
C LEU A 170 15.25 -11.49 -33.11
N VAL A 171 14.97 -12.50 -33.91
CA VAL A 171 15.93 -13.01 -34.88
C VAL A 171 15.64 -12.42 -36.27
N ASP A 172 16.61 -12.40 -37.18
CA ASP A 172 16.54 -11.62 -38.42
C ASP A 172 15.26 -11.81 -39.23
N HIS A 173 14.80 -13.07 -39.42
CA HIS A 173 13.57 -13.33 -40.14
C HIS A 173 12.30 -12.86 -39.41
N GLU A 174 12.27 -12.86 -38.07
CA GLU A 174 11.14 -12.34 -37.28
C GLU A 174 11.05 -10.82 -37.38
N GLN A 175 12.19 -10.13 -37.40
CA GLN A 175 12.24 -8.69 -37.55
C GLN A 175 11.63 -8.28 -38.90
N GLN A 176 12.01 -8.93 -39.98
CA GLN A 176 11.47 -8.63 -41.30
C GLN A 176 9.98 -8.92 -41.38
N GLN A 177 9.51 -10.08 -40.90
CA GLN A 177 8.08 -10.41 -40.85
C GLN A 177 7.29 -9.40 -40.03
N LEU A 178 7.83 -8.94 -38.90
CA LEU A 178 7.17 -7.92 -38.08
C LEU A 178 7.02 -6.59 -38.83
N ILE A 179 8.08 -6.15 -39.53
CA ILE A 179 8.06 -4.89 -40.30
C ILE A 179 7.06 -4.99 -41.48
N GLU A 180 6.99 -6.13 -42.16
CA GLU A 180 6.04 -6.40 -43.23
C GLU A 180 4.61 -6.41 -42.70
N ALA A 181 4.34 -7.08 -41.58
CA ALA A 181 3.03 -7.07 -40.93
C ALA A 181 2.60 -5.66 -40.50
N CYS A 182 3.54 -4.84 -40.00
CA CYS A 182 3.26 -3.43 -39.69
C CYS A 182 2.90 -2.59 -40.91
N ALA A 183 3.42 -2.93 -42.09
CA ALA A 183 3.10 -2.23 -43.33
C ALA A 183 1.64 -2.46 -43.80
N LEU A 184 1.04 -3.57 -43.38
CA LEU A 184 -0.39 -3.91 -43.69
C LEU A 184 -1.37 -3.27 -42.73
N SER A 185 -0.89 -2.58 -41.68
CA SER A 185 -1.75 -1.92 -40.69
C SER A 185 -2.34 -0.60 -41.24
N ASP A 186 -3.59 -0.29 -40.85
CA ASP A 186 -4.22 1.00 -41.13
C ASP A 186 -3.48 2.20 -40.54
N ASN A 187 -2.64 1.95 -39.52
CA ASN A 187 -1.82 2.98 -38.93
C ASN A 187 -0.53 3.20 -39.74
N LYS A 188 -0.55 4.20 -40.62
CA LYS A 188 0.57 4.57 -41.49
C LYS A 188 1.91 4.85 -40.79
N TYR A 189 1.89 5.14 -39.50
CA TYR A 189 3.11 5.41 -38.71
C TYR A 189 3.69 4.17 -38.06
N LEU A 190 2.92 3.06 -37.96
CA LEU A 190 3.30 1.90 -37.15
C LEU A 190 4.61 1.29 -37.63
N LYS A 191 4.80 1.10 -38.93
CA LYS A 191 6.02 0.55 -39.53
C LYS A 191 7.25 1.35 -39.11
N SER A 192 7.23 2.66 -39.33
CA SER A 192 8.36 3.54 -39.03
C SER A 192 8.65 3.60 -37.52
N MET A 193 7.62 3.60 -36.69
CA MET A 193 7.75 3.58 -35.23
C MET A 193 8.40 2.29 -34.73
N VAL A 194 7.99 1.13 -35.25
CA VAL A 194 8.55 -0.18 -34.87
C VAL A 194 9.99 -0.27 -35.34
N GLN A 195 10.28 0.09 -36.58
CA GLN A 195 11.65 0.09 -37.13
C GLN A 195 12.56 0.99 -36.31
N PHE A 196 12.14 2.22 -36.02
CA PHE A 196 12.91 3.14 -35.20
C PHE A 196 13.15 2.61 -33.77
N SER A 197 12.14 1.96 -33.20
CA SER A 197 12.27 1.35 -31.85
C SER A 197 13.26 0.19 -31.82
N ILE A 198 13.32 -0.61 -32.89
CA ILE A 198 14.28 -1.72 -33.00
C ILE A 198 15.71 -1.17 -33.07
N GLU A 199 15.92 -0.12 -33.87
CA GLU A 199 17.24 0.47 -34.13
C GLU A 199 17.77 1.25 -32.92
N THR A 200 16.88 1.95 -32.18
CA THR A 200 17.29 2.85 -31.10
C THR A 200 17.07 2.26 -29.70
N ALA A 201 16.36 1.13 -29.57
CA ALA A 201 15.90 0.54 -28.30
C ALA A 201 15.09 1.53 -27.42
N ILE A 202 14.47 2.56 -28.02
CA ILE A 202 13.65 3.58 -27.33
C ILE A 202 12.38 2.94 -26.76
N ARG A 203 11.96 3.39 -25.56
CA ARG A 203 10.68 2.94 -25.03
C ARG A 203 9.51 3.59 -25.76
N GLN A 204 8.41 2.85 -25.96
CA GLN A 204 7.22 3.37 -26.64
C GLN A 204 6.74 4.72 -26.09
N GLY A 205 6.72 4.90 -24.77
CA GLY A 205 6.30 6.15 -24.16
C GLY A 205 7.23 7.33 -24.39
N GLU A 206 8.50 7.08 -24.63
CA GLU A 206 9.51 8.07 -25.01
C GLU A 206 9.40 8.42 -26.50
N LEU A 207 9.26 7.38 -27.34
CA LEU A 207 9.06 7.57 -28.80
C LEU A 207 7.83 8.43 -29.11
N LEU A 208 6.69 8.15 -28.46
CA LEU A 208 5.44 8.90 -28.70
C LEU A 208 5.51 10.38 -28.24
N LYS A 209 6.48 10.73 -27.42
CA LYS A 209 6.73 12.12 -26.97
C LYS A 209 7.89 12.80 -27.66
N LEU A 210 8.62 12.06 -28.47
CA LEU A 210 9.79 12.59 -29.15
C LEU A 210 9.40 13.73 -30.11
N THR A 211 10.15 14.81 -30.06
CA THR A 211 9.98 15.98 -30.92
C THR A 211 11.27 16.26 -31.70
N HIS A 212 11.18 16.91 -32.85
CA HIS A 212 12.33 17.29 -33.65
C HIS A 212 13.37 18.12 -32.88
N LYS A 213 12.94 18.90 -31.88
CA LYS A 213 13.84 19.73 -31.06
C LYS A 213 14.78 18.91 -30.18
N GLN A 214 14.45 17.64 -29.93
CA GLN A 214 15.23 16.72 -29.10
C GLN A 214 16.26 15.93 -29.90
N ILE A 215 16.30 16.12 -31.24
CA ILE A 215 17.22 15.44 -32.14
C ILE A 215 18.28 16.47 -32.62
N ASN A 216 19.53 16.22 -32.26
CA ASN A 216 20.67 16.90 -32.85
C ASN A 216 21.12 16.10 -34.09
N TRP A 217 20.87 16.65 -35.28
CA TRP A 217 21.12 15.98 -36.55
C TRP A 217 22.61 15.95 -36.89
N ASP A 218 23.36 16.97 -36.46
CA ASP A 218 24.78 17.09 -36.73
C ASP A 218 25.58 16.04 -35.94
N ASP A 219 25.28 15.91 -34.65
CA ASP A 219 25.93 14.94 -33.77
C ASP A 219 25.26 13.56 -33.78
N ARG A 220 24.13 13.42 -34.46
CA ARG A 220 23.30 12.20 -34.50
C ARG A 220 22.88 11.70 -33.10
N VAL A 221 22.59 12.64 -32.22
CA VAL A 221 22.23 12.37 -30.82
C VAL A 221 20.79 12.77 -30.56
N MET A 222 20.09 11.94 -29.77
CA MET A 222 18.72 12.17 -29.33
C MET A 222 18.71 12.30 -27.82
N THR A 223 18.15 13.39 -27.27
CA THR A 223 18.00 13.63 -25.85
C THR A 223 16.58 13.33 -25.42
N LEU A 224 16.41 12.31 -24.56
CA LEU A 224 15.12 11.91 -24.01
C LEU A 224 14.87 12.64 -22.68
N THR A 225 13.65 13.20 -22.49
CA THR A 225 13.23 13.94 -21.28
C THR A 225 12.05 13.27 -20.59
#